data_3a8bed3546fb2973c8f8cc86532c9e4e
#
_entry.id   3a8bed3546fb2973c8f8cc86532c9e4e
#
_cell.length_a   1.000
_cell.length_b   1.000
_cell.length_c   1.000
_cell.angle_alpha   90.00
_cell.angle_beta   90.00
_cell.angle_gamma   90.00
#
_symmetry.space_group_name_H-M   'P 1'
#
loop_
_entity.id
_entity.type
_entity.pdbx_description
1 polymer ?
#
loop_
_entity_poly.entity_id
_entity_poly.type
_entity_poly.pdbx_seq_one_letter_code
_entity_poly.pdbx_strand_id
1 'polypeptide(L)'
;MCIRDRLDIDPEDIESRSMGAGGEDLIMSKAARSKFPFSVECKNQEKLNIWSAWEQAINNRGIYEPLVVIKKNGVDPLVVLDAKVFMDYVKEFNDDN
;
A
#
# COMPACT_ATOMS: atom_id res chain seq x y z
N MET A 1 5.31 8.06 -5.24
CA MET A 1 4.56 7.10 -6.07
C MET A 1 3.10 7.51 -6.12
N CYS A 2 2.52 7.55 -7.29
CA CYS A 2 1.10 7.84 -7.45
C CYS A 2 0.38 6.59 -7.94
N ILE A 3 -0.47 6.01 -7.12
CA ILE A 3 -1.22 4.79 -7.44
C ILE A 3 -2.14 5.00 -8.63
N ARG A 4 -2.75 6.19 -8.72
CA ARG A 4 -3.69 6.53 -9.80
C ARG A 4 -3.02 6.46 -11.17
N ASP A 5 -1.80 7.00 -11.26
CA ASP A 5 -1.08 7.09 -12.54
C ASP A 5 -0.57 5.71 -13.00
N ARG A 6 -0.24 4.84 -12.04
CA ARG A 6 0.35 3.53 -12.34
C ARG A 6 -0.69 2.46 -12.67
N LEU A 7 -1.89 2.57 -12.11
CA LEU A 7 -2.92 1.55 -12.22
C LEU A 7 -4.16 2.01 -12.99
N ASP A 8 -4.13 3.24 -13.55
CA ASP A 8 -5.27 3.81 -14.27
C ASP A 8 -6.55 3.79 -13.43
N ILE A 9 -6.44 4.22 -12.17
CA ILE A 9 -7.55 4.33 -11.23
C ILE A 9 -8.06 5.77 -11.25
N ASP A 10 -9.40 5.94 -11.28
CA ASP A 10 -10.03 7.25 -11.24
C ASP A 10 -9.61 7.97 -9.95
N PRO A 11 -9.14 9.24 -10.04
CA PRO A 11 -8.76 10.00 -8.85
C PRO A 11 -9.84 10.11 -7.79
N GLU A 12 -11.12 10.08 -8.18
CA GLU A 12 -12.23 10.14 -7.24
C GLU A 12 -12.38 8.89 -6.40
N ASP A 13 -11.77 7.77 -6.83
CA ASP A 13 -11.85 6.49 -6.12
C ASP A 13 -10.81 6.35 -5.02
N ILE A 14 -9.90 7.32 -4.88
CA ILE A 14 -8.84 7.31 -3.85
C ILE A 14 -8.93 8.56 -3.01
N GLU A 15 -8.91 8.38 -1.70
CA GLU A 15 -8.97 9.45 -0.73
C GLU A 15 -7.90 9.26 0.33
N SER A 16 -7.18 10.34 0.68
CA SER A 16 -6.19 10.30 1.77
C SER A 16 -6.87 10.50 3.11
N ARG A 17 -6.51 9.69 4.08
CA ARG A 17 -7.02 9.81 5.44
C ARG A 17 -5.99 10.54 6.31
N SER A 18 -6.46 11.45 7.17
CA SER A 18 -5.59 12.16 8.08
C SER A 18 -4.99 11.21 9.12
N MET A 19 -3.79 11.57 9.59
CA MET A 19 -3.07 10.82 10.61
C MET A 19 -3.90 10.72 11.89
N GLY A 20 -3.93 9.54 12.50
CA GLY A 20 -4.65 9.32 13.74
C GLY A 20 -6.12 8.97 13.57
N ALA A 21 -6.65 8.95 12.35
CA ALA A 21 -8.05 8.59 12.12
C ALA A 21 -8.34 7.10 12.26
N GLY A 22 -7.29 6.26 12.34
CA GLY A 22 -7.44 4.82 12.36
C GLY A 22 -7.68 4.25 10.97
N GLY A 23 -7.47 2.95 10.79
CA GLY A 23 -7.57 2.30 9.50
C GLY A 23 -6.38 2.62 8.59
N GLU A 24 -6.52 2.39 7.31
CA GLU A 24 -5.44 2.61 6.36
C GLU A 24 -5.28 4.09 5.98
N ASP A 25 -4.08 4.48 5.57
CA ASP A 25 -3.77 5.87 5.18
C ASP A 25 -4.46 6.32 3.90
N LEU A 26 -4.75 5.39 3.00
CA LEU A 26 -5.48 5.67 1.77
C LEU A 26 -6.80 4.92 1.79
N ILE A 27 -7.88 5.63 1.47
CA ILE A 27 -9.21 5.05 1.35
C ILE A 27 -9.51 4.89 -0.14
N MET A 28 -9.91 3.70 -0.54
CA MET A 28 -10.19 3.39 -1.93
C MET A 28 -11.62 2.93 -2.09
N SER A 29 -12.24 3.30 -3.21
CA SER A 29 -13.55 2.78 -3.59
C SER A 29 -13.45 1.28 -3.90
N LYS A 30 -14.61 0.62 -4.01
CA LYS A 30 -14.68 -0.79 -4.40
C LYS A 30 -14.05 -1.03 -5.76
N ALA A 31 -14.24 -0.10 -6.71
CA ALA A 31 -13.65 -0.20 -8.05
C ALA A 31 -12.12 -0.12 -8.00
N ALA A 32 -11.57 0.80 -7.20
CA ALA A 32 -10.13 0.92 -7.03
C ALA A 32 -9.54 -0.33 -6.36
N ARG A 33 -10.25 -0.92 -5.39
CA ARG A 33 -9.82 -2.13 -4.69
C ARG A 33 -9.69 -3.33 -5.62
N SER A 34 -10.53 -3.43 -6.65
CA SER A 34 -10.43 -4.54 -7.61
C SER A 34 -9.13 -4.50 -8.40
N LYS A 35 -8.54 -3.31 -8.57
CA LYS A 35 -7.26 -3.12 -9.27
C LYS A 35 -6.06 -3.11 -8.32
N PHE A 36 -6.29 -2.73 -7.06
CA PHE A 36 -5.22 -2.57 -6.08
C PHE A 36 -5.74 -3.04 -4.71
N PRO A 37 -5.77 -4.37 -4.48
CA PRO A 37 -6.37 -4.94 -3.27
C PRO A 37 -5.44 -4.89 -2.06
N PHE A 38 -4.87 -3.72 -1.77
CA PHE A 38 -3.96 -3.53 -0.65
C PHE A 38 -4.48 -2.46 0.31
N SER A 39 -4.21 -2.68 1.58
CA SER A 39 -4.35 -1.67 2.62
C SER A 39 -3.01 -0.96 2.79
N VAL A 40 -2.96 0.33 2.53
CA VAL A 40 -1.71 1.08 2.43
C VAL A 40 -1.45 1.89 3.69
N GLU A 41 -0.26 1.71 4.28
CA GLU A 41 0.30 2.57 5.32
C GLU A 41 1.47 3.34 4.74
N CYS A 42 1.48 4.66 4.89
CA CYS A 42 2.55 5.51 4.39
C CYS A 42 3.40 6.02 5.55
N LYS A 43 4.72 5.87 5.45
CA LYS A 43 5.67 6.33 6.47
C LYS A 43 6.74 7.18 5.83
N ASN A 44 6.79 8.45 6.19
CA ASN A 44 7.82 9.40 5.74
C ASN A 44 8.64 9.82 6.94
N GLN A 45 9.68 9.05 7.26
CA GLN A 45 10.51 9.24 8.46
C GLN A 45 11.96 8.95 8.15
N GLU A 46 12.87 9.76 8.69
CA GLU A 46 14.31 9.54 8.52
C GLU A 46 14.80 8.27 9.21
N LYS A 47 14.25 7.98 10.39
CA LYS A 47 14.54 6.77 11.14
C LYS A 47 13.24 6.01 11.35
N LEU A 48 13.10 4.88 10.68
CA LEU A 48 11.87 4.09 10.71
C LEU A 48 12.14 2.70 11.25
N ASN A 49 11.33 2.27 12.21
CA ASN A 49 11.26 0.87 12.59
C ASN A 49 10.29 0.16 11.64
N ILE A 50 10.84 -0.55 10.68
CA ILE A 50 10.05 -1.23 9.65
C ILE A 50 9.10 -2.27 10.24
N TRP A 51 9.55 -3.02 11.26
CA TRP A 51 8.73 -4.06 11.87
C TRP A 51 7.52 -3.47 12.58
N SER A 52 7.70 -2.35 13.25
CA SER A 52 6.61 -1.62 13.91
C SER A 52 5.61 -1.08 12.89
N ALA A 53 6.10 -0.53 11.78
CA ALA A 53 5.26 -0.05 10.68
C ALA A 53 4.46 -1.19 10.05
N TRP A 54 5.10 -2.33 9.86
CA TRP A 54 4.44 -3.52 9.31
C TRP A 54 3.32 -4.01 10.23
N GLU A 55 3.58 -4.07 11.53
CA GLU A 55 2.59 -4.47 12.51
C GLU A 55 1.37 -3.54 12.50
N GLN A 56 1.61 -2.23 12.39
CA GLN A 56 0.54 -1.27 12.25
C GLN A 56 -0.28 -1.51 10.98
N ALA A 57 0.38 -1.80 9.87
CA ALA A 57 -0.29 -2.11 8.62
C ALA A 57 -1.16 -3.35 8.74
N ILE A 58 -0.68 -4.40 9.42
CA ILE A 58 -1.46 -5.61 9.67
C ILE A 58 -2.72 -5.27 10.49
N ASN A 59 -2.58 -4.46 11.51
CA ASN A 59 -3.71 -4.10 12.38
C ASN A 59 -4.78 -3.30 11.65
N ASN A 60 -4.41 -2.56 10.62
CA ASN A 60 -5.32 -1.66 9.90
C ASN A 60 -5.82 -2.22 8.56
N ARG A 61 -5.39 -3.40 8.17
CA ARG A 61 -5.62 -3.90 6.80
C ARG A 61 -7.06 -4.31 6.48
N GLY A 62 -7.88 -4.63 7.47
CA GLY A 62 -9.19 -5.21 7.22
C GLY A 62 -9.07 -6.55 6.49
N ILE A 63 -9.72 -6.69 5.34
CA ILE A 63 -9.68 -7.91 4.52
C ILE A 63 -8.62 -7.86 3.41
N TYR A 64 -7.86 -6.77 3.33
CA TYR A 64 -6.88 -6.58 2.25
C TYR A 64 -5.47 -6.92 2.71
N GLU A 65 -4.57 -7.11 1.75
CA GLU A 65 -3.17 -7.35 2.08
C GLU A 65 -2.50 -6.07 2.55
N PRO A 66 -1.70 -6.11 3.62
CA PRO A 66 -1.00 -4.91 4.08
C PRO A 66 0.14 -4.54 3.14
N LEU A 67 0.35 -3.25 2.95
CA LEU A 67 1.46 -2.73 2.16
C LEU A 67 1.95 -1.44 2.80
N VAL A 68 3.23 -1.35 3.08
CA VAL A 68 3.83 -0.16 3.67
C VAL A 68 4.66 0.55 2.60
N VAL A 69 4.35 1.83 2.37
CA VAL A 69 5.16 2.70 1.52
C VAL A 69 6.06 3.50 2.45
N ILE A 70 7.37 3.35 2.29
CA ILE A 70 8.35 4.05 3.12
C ILE A 70 9.11 5.06 2.29
N LYS A 71 9.41 6.19 2.91
CA LYS A 71 10.18 7.26 2.28
C LYS A 71 10.98 8.01 3.32
N LYS A 72 12.14 8.50 2.92
CA LYS A 72 12.93 9.48 3.66
C LYS A 72 13.55 10.47 2.69
N ASN A 73 14.11 11.55 3.22
CA ASN A 73 14.72 12.59 2.38
C ASN A 73 15.84 12.01 1.51
N GLY A 74 15.81 12.34 0.22
CA GLY A 74 16.84 11.93 -0.72
C GLY A 74 16.73 10.49 -1.22
N VAL A 75 15.67 9.77 -0.86
CA VAL A 75 15.46 8.39 -1.28
C VAL A 75 14.09 8.26 -1.94
N ASP A 76 14.05 7.58 -3.08
CA ASP A 76 12.77 7.28 -3.74
C ASP A 76 11.92 6.34 -2.88
N PRO A 77 10.59 6.44 -2.94
CA PRO A 77 9.73 5.58 -2.16
C PRO A 77 9.97 4.09 -2.43
N LEU A 78 9.91 3.30 -1.37
CA LEU A 78 10.00 1.84 -1.44
C LEU A 78 8.72 1.25 -0.86
N VAL A 79 8.43 0.01 -1.21
CA VAL A 79 7.31 -0.71 -0.60
C VAL A 79 7.81 -1.90 0.20
N VAL A 80 7.08 -2.20 1.28
CA VAL A 80 7.28 -3.39 2.10
C VAL A 80 5.99 -4.19 2.03
N LEU A 81 6.09 -5.44 1.62
CA LEU A 81 4.93 -6.34 1.63
C LEU A 81 5.38 -7.77 1.88
N ASP A 82 4.41 -8.63 2.14
CA ASP A 82 4.67 -10.04 2.42
C ASP A 82 5.33 -10.72 1.22
N ALA A 83 6.41 -11.44 1.46
CA ALA A 83 7.18 -12.07 0.40
C ALA A 83 6.36 -13.10 -0.38
N LYS A 84 5.50 -13.85 0.29
CA LYS A 84 4.64 -14.83 -0.38
C LYS A 84 3.63 -14.15 -1.29
N VAL A 85 3.03 -13.05 -0.82
CA VAL A 85 2.10 -12.26 -1.62
C VAL A 85 2.81 -11.72 -2.87
N PHE A 86 4.02 -11.18 -2.70
CA PHE A 86 4.80 -10.70 -3.82
C PHE A 86 5.06 -11.81 -4.84
N MET A 87 5.48 -12.99 -4.38
CA MET A 87 5.76 -14.11 -5.28
C MET A 87 4.51 -14.60 -6.00
N ASP A 88 3.36 -14.58 -5.32
CA ASP A 88 2.09 -14.95 -5.94
C ASP A 88 1.73 -14.00 -7.09
N TYR A 89 1.97 -12.69 -6.92
CA TYR A 89 1.73 -11.70 -7.97
C TYR A 89 2.69 -11.90 -9.15
N VAL A 90 3.96 -12.20 -8.86
CA VAL A 90 4.94 -12.48 -9.92
C VAL A 90 4.51 -13.71 -10.72
N LYS A 91 4.03 -14.74 -10.05
CA LYS A 91 3.53 -15.95 -10.70
C LYS A 91 2.32 -15.66 -11.59
N GLU A 92 1.35 -14.90 -11.08
CA GLU A 92 0.18 -14.50 -11.88
C GLU A 92 0.58 -13.73 -13.13
N PHE A 93 1.52 -12.80 -12.99
CA PHE A 93 2.01 -12.02 -14.13
C PHE A 93 2.61 -12.93 -15.21
N ASN A 94 3.39 -13.92 -14.81
CA ASN A 94 4.02 -14.86 -15.74
C ASN A 94 3.00 -15.83 -16.37
N ASP A 95 2.00 -16.23 -15.63
CA ASP A 95 0.95 -17.13 -16.12
C ASP A 95 0.04 -16.42 -17.14
N ASP A 96 -0.16 -15.10 -17.00
CA ASP A 96 -0.98 -14.30 -17.88
C ASP A 96 -0.26 -13.90 -19.18
N ASN A 97 1.04 -14.07 -19.22
CA ASN A 97 1.88 -13.79 -20.37
C ASN A 97 2.40 -15.12 -20.99
#